data_7e21da565d172adae049305d45f0eb3b
#
_entry.id   7e21da565d172adae049305d45f0eb3b
#
_cell.length_a   1.000
_cell.length_b   1.000
_cell.length_c   1.000
_cell.angle_alpha   90.00
_cell.angle_beta   90.00
_cell.angle_gamma   90.00
#
_symmetry.space_group_name_H-M   'P 1'
#
loop_
_entity.id
_entity.type
_entity.pdbx_description
1 polymer ?
#
loop_
_entity_poly.entity_id
_entity_poly.type
_entity_poly.pdbx_seq_one_letter_code
_entity_poly.pdbx_strand_id
1 'polypeptide(L)'
;MCTSIISNRKKTIVGWNLDILDMEYRVREAEDGVYIEINDTTEGWMPLFGANNRGDFVGMPTCWPFDERSNPSGNEPNVIMLDIDLLTQKKTFEEVKRIAETGTVCSVSGVTFMSSLSDKNGNVLHIIPGQGYKYYEKPKYQVLTNFSPFKMDREQHPWMGWDRYHTAKKMLEQASEGFDVKACFDILQKVSQEVCPTVVSMVFDVTEMKVYWCENRQWDHIQEKFFE
;
A
#
# COMPACT_ATOMS: atom_id res chain seq x y z
N MET A 1 1.37 -3.74 10.72
CA MET A 1 0.40 -4.49 9.85
C MET A 1 -0.37 -3.49 9.03
N CYS A 2 -0.88 -3.81 7.85
CA CYS A 2 -1.48 -2.79 6.98
C CYS A 2 -2.59 -3.39 6.12
N THR A 3 -3.37 -2.51 5.48
CA THR A 3 -4.39 -2.90 4.49
C THR A 3 -4.31 -1.97 3.30
N SER A 4 -4.15 -2.52 2.10
CA SER A 4 -4.22 -1.82 0.83
C SER A 4 -5.46 -2.26 0.05
N ILE A 5 -6.19 -1.31 -0.49
CA ILE A 5 -7.32 -1.58 -1.38
C ILE A 5 -7.25 -0.67 -2.61
N ILE A 6 -7.73 -1.17 -3.73
CA ILE A 6 -7.97 -0.38 -4.94
C ILE A 6 -9.31 -0.77 -5.53
N SER A 7 -10.01 0.20 -6.09
CA SER A 7 -11.24 0.01 -6.83
C SER A 7 -11.20 0.81 -8.13
N ASN A 8 -11.33 0.11 -9.25
CA ASN A 8 -11.44 0.66 -10.59
C ASN A 8 -12.88 0.51 -11.09
N ARG A 9 -13.70 1.53 -10.87
CA ARG A 9 -15.06 1.63 -11.37
C ARG A 9 -15.21 2.92 -12.18
N LYS A 10 -16.25 3.70 -11.92
CA LYS A 10 -16.38 5.04 -12.52
C LYS A 10 -15.18 5.92 -12.22
N LYS A 11 -14.59 5.75 -11.02
CA LYS A 11 -13.34 6.38 -10.59
C LYS A 11 -12.33 5.29 -10.19
N THR A 12 -11.04 5.64 -10.25
CA THR A 12 -9.97 4.86 -9.64
C THR A 12 -9.69 5.43 -8.26
N ILE A 13 -9.97 4.63 -7.23
CA ILE A 13 -9.81 4.99 -5.82
C ILE A 13 -8.87 3.98 -5.16
N VAL A 14 -7.82 4.48 -4.52
CA VAL A 14 -6.87 3.70 -3.74
C VAL A 14 -7.02 4.02 -2.27
N GLY A 15 -7.00 3.02 -1.40
CA GLY A 15 -7.07 3.20 0.05
C GLY A 15 -5.95 2.46 0.77
N TRP A 16 -5.46 3.06 1.85
CA TRP A 16 -4.38 2.52 2.66
C TRP A 16 -4.62 2.77 4.14
N ASN A 17 -4.48 1.71 4.97
CA ASN A 17 -4.29 1.81 6.41
C ASN A 17 -2.86 1.47 6.78
N LEU A 18 -2.18 2.40 7.43
CA LEU A 18 -0.92 2.17 8.10
C LEU A 18 -1.18 1.75 9.54
N ASP A 19 -0.85 0.50 9.85
CA ASP A 19 -0.99 -0.06 11.20
C ASP A 19 0.40 -0.33 11.75
N ILE A 20 0.87 0.49 12.68
CA ILE A 20 2.21 0.41 13.30
C ILE A 20 2.12 0.58 14.81
N LEU A 21 3.12 0.01 15.50
CA LEU A 21 3.31 0.13 16.94
C LEU A 21 4.71 0.67 17.20
N ASP A 22 4.82 1.64 18.11
CA ASP A 22 6.10 2.20 18.61
C ASP A 22 7.07 2.73 17.53
N MET A 23 6.54 3.20 16.40
CA MET A 23 7.33 3.87 15.35
C MET A 23 6.88 5.32 15.21
N GLU A 24 7.85 6.23 15.14
CA GLU A 24 7.57 7.62 14.80
C GLU A 24 7.18 7.75 13.32
N TYR A 25 6.09 8.46 13.07
CA TYR A 25 5.63 8.76 11.71
C TYR A 25 5.20 10.22 11.60
N ARG A 26 5.11 10.69 10.37
CA ARG A 26 4.45 11.95 10.03
C ARG A 26 3.83 11.87 8.64
N VAL A 27 2.80 12.65 8.41
CA VAL A 27 2.29 12.90 7.05
C VAL A 27 2.91 14.21 6.56
N ARG A 28 3.63 14.16 5.44
CA ARG A 28 4.28 15.32 4.84
C ARG A 28 3.62 15.65 3.50
N GLU A 29 3.08 16.84 3.42
CA GLU A 29 2.68 17.43 2.14
C GLU A 29 3.92 18.03 1.44
N ALA A 30 4.11 17.65 0.18
CA ALA A 30 5.16 18.17 -0.70
C ALA A 30 4.51 18.63 -2.01
N GLU A 31 5.22 19.42 -2.80
CA GLU A 31 4.73 19.88 -4.11
C GLU A 31 4.40 18.69 -5.02
N ASP A 32 5.21 17.67 -4.97
CA ASP A 32 5.16 16.47 -5.83
C ASP A 32 4.38 15.30 -5.22
N GLY A 33 3.91 15.37 -3.95
CA GLY A 33 3.23 14.25 -3.31
C GLY A 33 2.65 14.53 -1.93
N VAL A 34 1.97 13.51 -1.38
CA VAL A 34 1.64 13.38 0.04
C VAL A 34 2.27 12.09 0.53
N TYR A 35 3.21 12.19 1.44
CA TYR A 35 4.05 11.10 1.90
C TYR A 35 3.79 10.79 3.37
N ILE A 36 3.62 9.52 3.69
CA ILE A 36 3.71 9.04 5.07
C ILE A 36 5.17 8.62 5.28
N GLU A 37 5.86 9.34 6.14
CA GLU A 37 7.26 9.12 6.45
C GLU A 37 7.40 8.43 7.80
N ILE A 38 8.32 7.47 7.87
CA ILE A 38 8.72 6.79 9.11
C ILE A 38 10.12 7.27 9.48
N ASN A 39 10.34 7.56 10.77
CA ASN A 39 11.65 7.91 11.29
C ASN A 39 12.46 6.64 11.55
N ASP A 40 13.37 6.33 10.65
CA ASP A 40 14.38 5.28 10.86
C ASP A 40 15.54 5.84 11.68
N THR A 41 16.00 5.08 12.66
CA THR A 41 17.07 5.52 13.57
C THR A 41 18.43 5.75 12.87
N THR A 42 18.63 5.16 11.70
CA THR A 42 19.87 5.24 10.92
C THR A 42 19.73 6.23 9.76
N GLU A 43 18.64 6.10 9.00
CA GLU A 43 18.42 6.85 7.75
C GLU A 43 17.60 8.14 7.95
N GLY A 44 16.97 8.30 9.13
CA GLY A 44 16.07 9.42 9.43
C GLY A 44 14.69 9.25 8.77
N TRP A 45 14.07 10.36 8.37
CA TRP A 45 12.72 10.35 7.81
C TRP A 45 12.68 9.78 6.37
N MET A 46 12.07 8.62 6.21
CA MET A 46 11.94 7.92 4.93
C MET A 46 10.49 7.95 4.41
N PRO A 47 10.22 8.42 3.18
CA PRO A 47 8.89 8.40 2.57
C PRO A 47 8.55 6.99 2.09
N LEU A 48 7.87 6.22 2.92
CA LEU A 48 7.61 4.80 2.65
C LEU A 48 6.27 4.53 2.00
N PHE A 49 5.28 5.43 2.19
CA PHE A 49 3.92 5.25 1.70
C PHE A 49 3.36 6.57 1.21
N GLY A 50 2.34 6.49 0.36
CA GLY A 50 1.61 7.68 -0.07
C GLY A 50 1.32 7.75 -1.56
N ALA A 51 1.05 8.95 -2.04
CA ALA A 51 0.73 9.25 -3.44
C ALA A 51 1.58 10.39 -3.99
N ASN A 52 1.89 10.33 -5.29
CA ASN A 52 2.57 11.41 -5.98
C ASN A 52 1.69 12.06 -7.08
N ASN A 53 2.13 13.21 -7.59
CA ASN A 53 1.42 13.96 -8.62
C ASN A 53 1.52 13.36 -10.03
N ARG A 54 2.17 12.19 -10.21
CA ARG A 54 2.09 11.39 -11.44
C ARG A 54 0.92 10.41 -11.42
N GLY A 55 0.23 10.28 -10.28
CA GLY A 55 -0.87 9.36 -10.08
C GLY A 55 -0.43 7.97 -9.58
N ASP A 56 0.80 7.84 -9.12
CA ASP A 56 1.27 6.61 -8.48
C ASP A 56 0.93 6.60 -7.00
N PHE A 57 0.61 5.41 -6.49
CA PHE A 57 0.40 5.15 -5.06
C PHE A 57 1.28 4.01 -4.58
N VAL A 58 1.82 4.15 -3.40
CA VAL A 58 2.69 3.18 -2.73
C VAL A 58 2.12 2.81 -1.36
N GLY A 59 1.88 1.51 -1.17
CA GLY A 59 1.62 0.90 0.12
C GLY A 59 2.53 -0.31 0.31
N MET A 60 3.04 -0.53 1.53
CA MET A 60 4.03 -1.57 1.79
C MET A 60 3.66 -2.36 3.05
N PRO A 61 2.78 -3.38 2.97
CA PRO A 61 2.46 -4.22 4.11
C PRO A 61 3.59 -5.21 4.42
N THR A 62 3.82 -5.49 5.71
CA THR A 62 4.65 -6.62 6.14
C THR A 62 3.97 -7.93 5.77
N CYS A 63 4.71 -8.93 5.28
CA CYS A 63 4.23 -10.27 4.95
C CYS A 63 4.46 -11.26 6.09
N TRP A 64 3.43 -12.01 6.44
CA TRP A 64 3.52 -13.11 7.39
C TRP A 64 3.05 -14.43 6.78
N PRO A 65 3.67 -15.57 7.14
CA PRO A 65 4.94 -15.63 7.87
C PRO A 65 6.08 -15.04 7.06
N PHE A 66 7.14 -14.64 7.74
CA PHE A 66 8.40 -14.23 7.13
C PHE A 66 8.91 -15.33 6.17
N ASP A 67 9.46 -14.89 5.03
CA ASP A 67 10.05 -15.78 4.03
C ASP A 67 11.56 -15.54 3.95
N GLU A 68 12.35 -16.53 4.38
CA GLU A 68 13.82 -16.43 4.39
C GLU A 68 14.41 -16.13 3.00
N ARG A 69 13.70 -16.50 1.92
CA ARG A 69 14.11 -16.19 0.55
C ARG A 69 14.02 -14.71 0.21
N SER A 70 13.35 -13.92 1.07
CA SER A 70 13.30 -12.46 0.94
C SER A 70 14.54 -11.75 1.49
N ASN A 71 15.41 -12.46 2.22
CA ASN A 71 16.65 -11.86 2.73
C ASN A 71 17.57 -11.44 1.58
N PRO A 72 18.28 -10.31 1.73
CA PRO A 72 19.33 -9.93 0.79
C PRO A 72 20.40 -11.03 0.70
N SER A 73 20.80 -11.40 -0.51
CA SER A 73 21.87 -12.38 -0.75
C SER A 73 23.03 -11.84 -1.61
N GLY A 74 22.84 -10.65 -2.18
CA GLY A 74 23.83 -9.99 -3.03
C GLY A 74 23.43 -8.56 -3.37
N ASN A 75 23.37 -8.26 -4.67
CA ASN A 75 23.05 -6.93 -5.19
C ASN A 75 21.61 -6.85 -5.73
N GLU A 76 20.71 -7.65 -5.20
CA GLU A 76 19.31 -7.63 -5.62
C GLU A 76 18.67 -6.28 -5.27
N PRO A 77 17.76 -5.77 -6.14
CA PRO A 77 16.96 -4.60 -5.80
C PRO A 77 16.18 -4.82 -4.49
N ASN A 78 16.27 -3.85 -3.59
CA ASN A 78 15.51 -3.86 -2.34
C ASN A 78 14.11 -3.29 -2.57
N VAL A 79 13.09 -3.98 -2.10
CA VAL A 79 11.68 -3.59 -2.28
C VAL A 79 11.37 -2.20 -1.73
N ILE A 80 11.91 -1.86 -0.55
CA ILE A 80 11.72 -0.54 0.08
C ILE A 80 12.28 0.56 -0.81
N MET A 81 13.48 0.35 -1.37
CA MET A 81 14.10 1.33 -2.25
C MET A 81 13.35 1.48 -3.58
N LEU A 82 12.78 0.40 -4.11
CA LEU A 82 11.92 0.47 -5.31
C LEU A 82 10.65 1.29 -5.03
N ASP A 83 10.05 1.09 -3.87
CA ASP A 83 8.85 1.82 -3.45
C ASP A 83 9.15 3.31 -3.25
N ILE A 84 10.26 3.65 -2.58
CA ILE A 84 10.73 5.03 -2.43
C ILE A 84 11.04 5.66 -3.79
N ASP A 85 11.75 4.95 -4.68
CA ASP A 85 12.10 5.46 -6.00
C ASP A 85 10.86 5.75 -6.87
N LEU A 86 9.81 4.92 -6.76
CA LEU A 86 8.52 5.17 -7.42
C LEU A 86 7.83 6.39 -6.81
N LEU A 87 7.70 6.41 -5.49
CA LEU A 87 6.98 7.46 -4.77
C LEU A 87 7.64 8.84 -4.96
N THR A 88 8.98 8.89 -4.92
CA THR A 88 9.78 10.10 -5.14
C THR A 88 10.09 10.38 -6.62
N GLN A 89 9.46 9.66 -7.53
CA GLN A 89 9.52 9.86 -8.98
C GLN A 89 10.91 9.65 -9.63
N LYS A 90 11.83 8.98 -8.92
CA LYS A 90 13.13 8.57 -9.48
C LYS A 90 12.99 7.42 -10.47
N LYS A 91 11.94 6.59 -10.30
CA LYS A 91 11.52 5.56 -11.25
C LYS A 91 10.05 5.73 -11.63
N THR A 92 9.69 5.23 -12.78
CA THR A 92 8.30 5.07 -13.23
C THR A 92 7.75 3.73 -12.78
N PHE A 93 6.42 3.59 -12.74
CA PHE A 93 5.74 2.32 -12.46
C PHE A 93 6.21 1.19 -13.41
N GLU A 94 6.37 1.48 -14.70
CA GLU A 94 6.85 0.50 -15.70
C GLU A 94 8.32 0.08 -15.48
N GLU A 95 9.18 0.97 -14.99
CA GLU A 95 10.56 0.60 -14.63
C GLU A 95 10.58 -0.32 -13.41
N VAL A 96 9.80 -0.02 -12.37
CA VAL A 96 9.67 -0.89 -11.18
C VAL A 96 9.09 -2.25 -11.58
N LYS A 97 8.03 -2.27 -12.40
CA LYS A 97 7.44 -3.50 -12.93
C LYS A 97 8.48 -4.36 -13.67
N ARG A 98 9.25 -3.76 -14.60
CA ARG A 98 10.28 -4.47 -15.34
C ARG A 98 11.36 -5.06 -14.43
N ILE A 99 11.75 -4.36 -13.37
CA ILE A 99 12.68 -4.88 -12.37
C ILE A 99 12.08 -6.11 -11.67
N ALA A 100 10.81 -6.04 -11.26
CA ALA A 100 10.12 -7.16 -10.64
C ALA A 100 9.95 -8.37 -11.59
N GLU A 101 9.80 -8.12 -12.90
CA GLU A 101 9.66 -9.16 -13.94
C GLU A 101 10.98 -9.88 -14.24
N THR A 102 12.09 -9.18 -14.20
CA THR A 102 13.38 -9.68 -14.69
C THR A 102 14.34 -10.09 -13.59
N GLY A 103 14.08 -9.74 -12.34
CA GLY A 103 14.99 -9.94 -11.22
C GLY A 103 14.36 -10.54 -9.98
N THR A 104 15.24 -10.99 -9.09
CA THR A 104 14.87 -11.31 -7.72
C THR A 104 14.88 -10.01 -6.93
N VAL A 105 13.76 -9.68 -6.27
CA VAL A 105 13.67 -8.55 -5.36
C VAL A 105 13.85 -9.07 -3.93
N CYS A 106 14.68 -8.38 -3.14
CA CYS A 106 14.88 -8.69 -1.73
C CYS A 106 14.09 -7.72 -0.83
N SER A 107 13.96 -8.08 0.43
CA SER A 107 13.47 -7.22 1.52
C SER A 107 14.63 -6.84 2.45
N VAL A 108 14.35 -6.56 3.72
CA VAL A 108 15.37 -6.43 4.75
C VAL A 108 15.57 -7.74 5.49
N SER A 109 16.74 -7.93 6.11
CA SER A 109 17.02 -9.15 6.87
C SER A 109 16.02 -9.35 8.00
N GLY A 110 15.40 -10.51 8.06
CA GLY A 110 14.46 -10.91 9.12
C GLY A 110 13.04 -10.37 8.98
N VAL A 111 12.73 -9.57 7.94
CA VAL A 111 11.38 -9.05 7.68
C VAL A 111 11.06 -9.09 6.19
N THR A 112 9.92 -9.63 5.82
CA THR A 112 9.41 -9.54 4.45
C THR A 112 8.42 -8.39 4.34
N PHE A 113 8.81 -7.31 3.66
CA PHE A 113 7.87 -6.29 3.19
C PHE A 113 7.37 -6.66 1.79
N MET A 114 6.11 -6.37 1.51
CA MET A 114 5.52 -6.51 0.17
C MET A 114 5.21 -5.12 -0.36
N SER A 115 5.27 -4.92 -1.67
CA SER A 115 4.74 -3.72 -2.29
C SER A 115 3.31 -3.90 -2.76
N SER A 116 2.50 -2.87 -2.59
CA SER A 116 1.19 -2.68 -3.22
C SER A 116 1.22 -1.34 -3.96
N LEU A 117 1.55 -1.41 -5.23
CA LEU A 117 1.73 -0.24 -6.09
C LEU A 117 0.56 -0.09 -7.03
N SER A 118 0.15 1.14 -7.32
CA SER A 118 -0.78 1.43 -8.41
C SER A 118 -0.34 2.66 -9.19
N ASP A 119 -0.72 2.72 -10.46
CA ASP A 119 -0.44 3.83 -11.36
C ASP A 119 -1.71 4.65 -11.67
N LYS A 120 -1.52 5.75 -12.40
CA LYS A 120 -2.61 6.65 -12.85
C LYS A 120 -3.68 5.97 -13.73
N ASN A 121 -3.35 4.81 -14.33
CA ASN A 121 -4.29 4.06 -15.17
C ASN A 121 -5.13 3.05 -14.36
N GLY A 122 -4.82 2.89 -13.06
CA GLY A 122 -5.43 1.92 -12.17
C GLY A 122 -4.85 0.51 -12.28
N ASN A 123 -3.68 0.36 -12.91
CA ASN A 123 -2.92 -0.89 -12.88
C ASN A 123 -2.38 -1.13 -11.47
N VAL A 124 -2.21 -2.39 -11.11
CA VAL A 124 -1.73 -2.79 -9.77
C VAL A 124 -0.55 -3.74 -9.91
N LEU A 125 0.50 -3.48 -9.15
CA LEU A 125 1.66 -4.35 -9.02
C LEU A 125 1.88 -4.69 -7.55
N HIS A 126 1.83 -5.99 -7.24
CA HIS A 126 2.27 -6.51 -5.95
C HIS A 126 3.63 -7.18 -6.13
N ILE A 127 4.64 -6.74 -5.38
CA ILE A 127 5.96 -7.38 -5.31
C ILE A 127 6.06 -8.09 -3.97
N ILE A 128 6.35 -9.38 -4.01
CA ILE A 128 6.48 -10.22 -2.82
C ILE A 128 7.91 -10.79 -2.82
N PRO A 129 8.85 -10.16 -2.12
CA PRO A 129 10.24 -10.59 -2.10
C PRO A 129 10.40 -12.07 -1.78
N GLY A 130 11.29 -12.75 -2.51
CA GLY A 130 11.52 -14.19 -2.40
C GLY A 130 10.43 -15.07 -3.02
N GLN A 131 9.31 -14.51 -3.48
CA GLN A 131 8.19 -15.27 -4.07
C GLN A 131 7.86 -14.82 -5.49
N GLY A 132 8.14 -13.56 -5.85
CA GLY A 132 7.89 -13.00 -7.18
C GLY A 132 6.96 -11.79 -7.15
N TYR A 133 6.21 -11.59 -8.21
CA TYR A 133 5.29 -10.48 -8.36
C TYR A 133 3.94 -10.92 -8.93
N LYS A 134 2.91 -10.06 -8.77
CA LYS A 134 1.63 -10.16 -9.46
C LYS A 134 1.29 -8.82 -10.06
N TYR A 135 1.04 -8.80 -11.36
CA TYR A 135 0.56 -7.63 -12.09
C TYR A 135 -0.90 -7.83 -12.49
N TYR A 136 -1.70 -6.78 -12.32
CA TYR A 136 -3.11 -6.75 -12.68
C TYR A 136 -3.37 -5.50 -13.51
N GLU A 137 -3.75 -5.70 -14.77
CA GLU A 137 -4.15 -4.61 -15.65
C GLU A 137 -5.56 -4.14 -15.27
N LYS A 138 -5.64 -2.95 -14.70
CA LYS A 138 -6.86 -2.26 -14.28
C LYS A 138 -7.93 -3.21 -13.69
N PRO A 139 -7.62 -3.97 -12.65
CA PRO A 139 -8.56 -4.92 -12.05
C PRO A 139 -9.76 -4.16 -11.48
N LYS A 140 -10.96 -4.76 -11.50
CA LYS A 140 -12.15 -4.13 -10.91
C LYS A 140 -11.91 -3.72 -9.45
N TYR A 141 -11.19 -4.53 -8.68
CA TYR A 141 -10.66 -4.22 -7.35
C TYR A 141 -9.49 -5.14 -7.01
N GLN A 142 -8.66 -4.69 -6.06
CA GLN A 142 -7.64 -5.53 -5.40
C GLN A 142 -7.60 -5.23 -3.90
N VAL A 143 -7.18 -6.21 -3.13
CA VAL A 143 -6.93 -6.12 -1.70
C VAL A 143 -5.61 -6.81 -1.40
N LEU A 144 -4.75 -6.17 -0.62
CA LEU A 144 -3.54 -6.77 -0.05
C LEU A 144 -3.49 -6.44 1.45
N THR A 145 -3.21 -7.46 2.26
CA THR A 145 -2.99 -7.31 3.70
C THR A 145 -1.64 -7.91 4.08
N ASN A 146 -1.53 -8.64 5.17
CA ASN A 146 -0.24 -9.07 5.71
C ASN A 146 0.13 -10.53 5.41
N PHE A 147 -0.49 -11.15 4.43
CA PHE A 147 -0.12 -12.50 3.96
C PHE A 147 0.13 -12.51 2.45
N SER A 148 0.91 -13.50 2.02
CA SER A 148 1.28 -13.60 0.62
C SER A 148 0.10 -13.94 -0.29
N PRO A 149 -0.14 -13.19 -1.37
CA PRO A 149 -1.15 -13.52 -2.38
C PRO A 149 -0.83 -14.78 -3.19
N PHE A 150 0.35 -15.39 -3.00
CA PHE A 150 0.72 -16.69 -3.56
C PHE A 150 0.28 -17.88 -2.68
N LYS A 151 -0.26 -17.62 -1.48
CA LYS A 151 -0.65 -18.64 -0.49
C LYS A 151 -2.12 -18.52 -0.09
N MET A 152 -2.98 -18.10 -1.03
CA MET A 152 -4.41 -17.87 -0.80
C MET A 152 -5.23 -19.16 -0.58
N ASP A 153 -4.70 -20.31 -0.95
CA ASP A 153 -5.29 -21.64 -0.77
C ASP A 153 -5.13 -22.20 0.65
N ARG A 154 -4.40 -21.50 1.51
CA ARG A 154 -4.14 -21.89 2.89
C ARG A 154 -4.94 -21.04 3.86
N GLU A 155 -5.48 -21.67 4.90
CA GLU A 155 -6.05 -20.94 6.02
C GLU A 155 -4.96 -20.07 6.69
N GLN A 156 -5.24 -18.78 6.84
CA GLN A 156 -4.34 -17.83 7.46
C GLN A 156 -4.86 -17.45 8.84
N HIS A 157 -3.96 -17.15 9.76
CA HIS A 157 -4.36 -16.65 11.05
C HIS A 157 -4.99 -15.25 10.93
N PRO A 158 -6.09 -14.95 11.66
CA PRO A 158 -6.75 -13.64 11.59
C PRO A 158 -5.80 -12.46 11.80
N TRP A 159 -4.85 -12.54 12.75
CA TRP A 159 -3.89 -11.48 13.03
C TRP A 159 -2.93 -11.17 11.84
N MET A 160 -2.81 -12.08 10.87
CA MET A 160 -2.07 -11.84 9.62
C MET A 160 -2.90 -11.03 8.59
N GLY A 161 -4.06 -10.53 8.99
CA GLY A 161 -4.93 -9.74 8.13
C GLY A 161 -5.89 -10.54 7.26
N TRP A 162 -6.10 -11.82 7.55
CA TRP A 162 -7.05 -12.67 6.84
C TRP A 162 -8.49 -12.17 6.97
N ASP A 163 -8.89 -11.81 8.18
CA ASP A 163 -10.18 -11.20 8.50
C ASP A 163 -10.38 -9.85 7.81
N ARG A 164 -9.36 -8.99 7.83
CA ARG A 164 -9.37 -7.68 7.16
C ARG A 164 -9.47 -7.82 5.65
N TYR A 165 -8.70 -8.77 5.08
CA TYR A 165 -8.76 -9.11 3.66
C TYR A 165 -10.18 -9.48 3.23
N HIS A 166 -10.82 -10.45 3.91
CA HIS A 166 -12.15 -10.91 3.57
C HIS A 166 -13.22 -9.85 3.79
N THR A 167 -13.09 -9.04 4.84
CA THR A 167 -13.99 -7.92 5.11
C THR A 167 -13.91 -6.88 3.99
N ALA A 168 -12.70 -6.40 3.66
CA ALA A 168 -12.49 -5.42 2.60
C ALA A 168 -12.95 -5.97 1.24
N LYS A 169 -12.57 -7.21 0.92
CA LYS A 169 -12.98 -7.87 -0.33
C LYS A 169 -14.50 -7.95 -0.47
N LYS A 170 -15.20 -8.42 0.57
CA LYS A 170 -16.67 -8.51 0.56
C LYS A 170 -17.33 -7.15 0.34
N MET A 171 -16.83 -6.11 1.02
CA MET A 171 -17.38 -4.75 0.84
C MET A 171 -17.11 -4.21 -0.58
N LEU A 172 -15.93 -4.47 -1.14
CA LEU A 172 -15.61 -4.10 -2.53
C LEU A 172 -16.44 -4.89 -3.54
N GLU A 173 -16.72 -6.16 -3.31
CA GLU A 173 -17.61 -6.96 -4.19
C GLU A 173 -19.03 -6.41 -4.23
N GLN A 174 -19.53 -5.93 -3.09
CA GLN A 174 -20.87 -5.37 -2.94
C GLN A 174 -20.96 -3.88 -3.34
N ALA A 175 -19.83 -3.21 -3.52
CA ALA A 175 -19.80 -1.81 -3.84
C ALA A 175 -20.40 -1.52 -5.24
N SER A 176 -21.13 -0.40 -5.34
CA SER A 176 -21.72 0.08 -6.59
C SER A 176 -20.67 0.65 -7.55
N GLU A 177 -21.05 0.93 -8.77
CA GLU A 177 -20.20 1.66 -9.73
C GLU A 177 -19.88 3.09 -9.28
N GLY A 178 -20.66 3.65 -8.36
CA GLY A 178 -20.42 4.96 -7.74
C GLY A 178 -19.47 4.93 -6.54
N PHE A 179 -18.63 3.89 -6.38
CA PHE A 179 -17.62 3.83 -5.32
C PHE A 179 -16.74 5.08 -5.33
N ASP A 180 -16.66 5.76 -4.20
CA ASP A 180 -16.00 7.04 -4.02
C ASP A 180 -15.07 7.06 -2.78
N VAL A 181 -14.52 8.23 -2.48
CA VAL A 181 -13.63 8.47 -1.34
C VAL A 181 -14.31 8.08 -0.02
N LYS A 182 -15.58 8.46 0.16
CA LYS A 182 -16.32 8.13 1.39
C LYS A 182 -16.46 6.62 1.55
N ALA A 183 -16.90 5.92 0.50
CA ALA A 183 -17.03 4.46 0.52
C ALA A 183 -15.70 3.76 0.78
N CYS A 184 -14.59 4.34 0.31
CA CYS A 184 -13.24 3.84 0.62
C CYS A 184 -12.91 4.00 2.10
N PHE A 185 -13.14 5.17 2.69
CA PHE A 185 -12.95 5.38 4.13
C PHE A 185 -13.85 4.48 4.98
N ASP A 186 -15.10 4.22 4.57
CA ASP A 186 -16.00 3.29 5.26
C ASP A 186 -15.39 1.87 5.34
N ILE A 187 -14.69 1.42 4.28
CA ILE A 187 -13.95 0.15 4.30
C ILE A 187 -12.73 0.26 5.24
N LEU A 188 -11.90 1.30 5.07
CA LEU A 188 -10.69 1.49 5.89
C LEU A 188 -11.02 1.56 7.38
N GLN A 189 -12.11 2.24 7.75
CA GLN A 189 -12.61 2.28 9.12
C GLN A 189 -13.02 0.89 9.61
N LYS A 190 -13.72 0.12 8.79
CA LYS A 190 -14.19 -1.23 9.15
C LYS A 190 -13.06 -2.22 9.37
N VAL A 191 -11.92 -2.04 8.69
CA VAL A 191 -10.74 -2.90 8.80
C VAL A 191 -9.61 -2.28 9.61
N SER A 192 -9.85 -1.14 10.28
CA SER A 192 -8.89 -0.51 11.17
C SER A 192 -8.64 -1.34 12.42
N GLN A 193 -7.49 -1.16 13.05
CA GLN A 193 -7.05 -1.99 14.19
C GLN A 193 -6.76 -1.14 15.43
N GLU A 194 -6.83 -1.80 16.59
CA GLU A 194 -6.50 -1.23 17.91
C GLU A 194 -5.22 -1.83 18.50
N VAL A 195 -5.01 -3.12 18.33
CA VAL A 195 -3.86 -3.84 18.93
C VAL A 195 -2.53 -3.44 18.26
N CYS A 196 -2.52 -3.33 16.95
CA CYS A 196 -1.47 -2.65 16.19
C CYS A 196 -2.16 -1.45 15.54
N PRO A 197 -2.21 -0.29 16.22
CA PRO A 197 -3.17 0.73 15.91
C PRO A 197 -3.02 1.27 14.49
N THR A 198 -4.16 1.49 13.83
CA THR A 198 -4.20 2.25 12.58
C THR A 198 -3.89 3.70 12.91
N VAL A 199 -2.72 4.16 12.50
CA VAL A 199 -2.23 5.52 12.78
C VAL A 199 -2.49 6.50 11.63
N VAL A 200 -2.52 6.03 10.39
CA VAL A 200 -2.93 6.83 9.22
C VAL A 200 -3.85 6.01 8.34
N SER A 201 -4.94 6.63 7.91
CA SER A 201 -5.79 6.15 6.81
C SER A 201 -5.73 7.15 5.68
N MET A 202 -5.34 6.72 4.50
CA MET A 202 -5.18 7.56 3.32
C MET A 202 -6.03 7.03 2.17
N VAL A 203 -6.66 7.93 1.44
CA VAL A 203 -7.40 7.61 0.21
C VAL A 203 -6.91 8.53 -0.91
N PHE A 204 -6.57 7.94 -2.04
CA PHE A 204 -6.22 8.67 -3.25
C PHE A 204 -7.31 8.49 -4.32
N ASP A 205 -8.00 9.57 -4.66
CA ASP A 205 -8.83 9.65 -5.86
C ASP A 205 -7.90 9.97 -7.04
N VAL A 206 -7.44 8.91 -7.70
CA VAL A 206 -6.52 9.00 -8.83
C VAL A 206 -7.17 9.75 -10.01
N THR A 207 -8.49 9.60 -10.17
CA THR A 207 -9.23 10.26 -11.26
C THR A 207 -9.28 11.78 -11.11
N GLU A 208 -9.44 12.25 -9.87
CA GLU A 208 -9.48 13.68 -9.54
C GLU A 208 -8.11 14.23 -9.11
N MET A 209 -7.07 13.37 -9.06
CA MET A 209 -5.73 13.72 -8.57
C MET A 209 -5.76 14.36 -7.17
N LYS A 210 -6.53 13.75 -6.25
CA LYS A 210 -6.75 14.30 -4.92
C LYS A 210 -6.52 13.24 -3.84
N VAL A 211 -5.70 13.58 -2.85
CA VAL A 211 -5.38 12.74 -1.70
C VAL A 211 -6.16 13.23 -0.49
N TYR A 212 -6.68 12.28 0.29
CA TYR A 212 -7.38 12.51 1.54
C TYR A 212 -6.74 11.63 2.61
N TRP A 213 -6.61 12.12 3.85
CA TRP A 213 -6.11 11.31 4.96
C TRP A 213 -6.66 11.76 6.30
N CYS A 214 -6.68 10.84 7.23
CA CYS A 214 -6.86 11.13 8.65
C CYS A 214 -5.85 10.37 9.48
N GLU A 215 -5.51 10.91 10.64
CA GLU A 215 -4.58 10.32 11.58
C GLU A 215 -5.31 9.80 12.81
N ASN A 216 -4.75 8.76 13.44
CA ASN A 216 -5.22 8.20 14.70
C ASN A 216 -6.73 7.87 14.71
N ARG A 217 -7.25 7.41 13.55
CA ARG A 217 -8.67 7.05 13.36
C ARG A 217 -9.65 8.22 13.64
N GLN A 218 -9.22 9.45 13.38
CA GLN A 218 -10.06 10.64 13.51
C GLN A 218 -10.88 10.84 12.22
N TRP A 219 -11.80 9.94 11.96
CA TRP A 219 -12.59 9.89 10.72
C TRP A 219 -13.45 11.14 10.43
N ASP A 220 -13.69 11.97 11.47
CA ASP A 220 -14.38 13.25 11.34
C ASP A 220 -13.45 14.42 10.99
N HIS A 221 -12.11 14.17 10.93
CA HIS A 221 -11.09 15.15 10.63
C HIS A 221 -10.24 14.72 9.44
N ILE A 222 -10.86 14.66 8.26
CA ILE A 222 -10.17 14.31 7.02
C ILE A 222 -9.49 15.54 6.45
N GLN A 223 -8.18 15.44 6.25
CA GLN A 223 -7.35 16.40 5.53
C GLN A 223 -7.36 16.05 4.04
N GLU A 224 -7.05 17.03 3.19
CA GLU A 224 -7.03 16.80 1.74
C GLU A 224 -5.99 17.66 1.03
N LYS A 225 -5.45 17.13 -0.07
CA LYS A 225 -4.57 17.84 -0.99
C LYS A 225 -4.93 17.50 -2.44
N PHE A 226 -5.03 18.53 -3.25
CA PHE A 226 -5.20 18.42 -4.70
C PHE A 226 -3.83 18.55 -5.39
N PHE A 227 -3.56 17.72 -6.39
CA PHE A 227 -2.41 17.85 -7.28
C PHE A 227 -2.84 18.57 -8.57
N GLU A 228 -2.19 19.69 -8.82
CA GLU A 228 -2.42 20.49 -10.05
C GLU A 228 -1.77 19.82 -11.28
#